data_3c443beb9e0920201fe1da26b12db627
#
_entry.id   3c443beb9e0920201fe1da26b12db627
#
_cell.length_a   1.000
_cell.length_b   1.000
_cell.length_c   1.000
_cell.angle_alpha   90.00
_cell.angle_beta   90.00
_cell.angle_gamma   90.00
#
_symmetry.space_group_name_H-M   'P 1'
#
loop_
_entity.id
_entity.type
_entity.pdbx_description
1 polymer ?
#
loop_
_entity_poly.entity_id
_entity_poly.type
_entity_poly.pdbx_seq_one_letter_code
_entity_poly.pdbx_strand_id
1 'polypeptide(L)'
;PREASGTYGRIKSLSPVFAQQKALKPGLIPPTPKSTPALLETGKKFYAETECLKCHGATGKGDGESADTLKDEWGYPIVPYDFTIAGRMKGGHSVRDVYRTLLNGIGGTPMPSFADSLSPEETWGLAYYVMSLAKDPQTKAPAEAGGLRVKRVTGDLPADPTAAAWRSAALQSVPLRTLWLRPKQATAVRVAALHNGKEIGFLLEWDDPLADQAALGADQFRDAAAVQLPLTAGKAANPEASYVMGDARQPVNIWHWKSDWQLDVARYRDREDRYAALAVDDMPFVRGVRSSDPQAAVAPTDSHEPLFLTARAVNNPMARPRRSAVENINAAGVGTITSQPADAQLIRGDGRWADGKWRVVMVRSLKTGNPRDAQLEPGQESAVAFAVWDGAQRDRNGQKAVSVWQRLLIEAGK
;
A
#
# COMPACT_ATOMS: atom_id res chain seq x y z
N PRO A 1 -27.12 -9.82 -3.79
CA PRO A 1 -27.43 -8.74 -2.84
C PRO A 1 -27.99 -9.24 -1.51
N ARG A 2 -28.93 -10.22 -1.50
CA ARG A 2 -29.54 -10.75 -0.26
C ARG A 2 -28.54 -11.55 0.60
N GLU A 3 -27.68 -12.35 -0.01
CA GLU A 3 -26.65 -13.13 0.67
C GLU A 3 -25.59 -12.25 1.32
N ALA A 4 -25.13 -11.22 0.60
CA ALA A 4 -24.19 -10.23 1.14
C ALA A 4 -24.78 -9.47 2.33
N SER A 5 -26.06 -9.14 2.29
CA SER A 5 -26.78 -8.50 3.40
C SER A 5 -26.91 -9.41 4.62
N GLY A 6 -27.17 -10.72 4.40
CA GLY A 6 -27.21 -11.71 5.47
C GLY A 6 -25.86 -11.92 6.15
N THR A 7 -24.79 -12.02 5.36
CA THR A 7 -23.41 -12.15 5.86
C THR A 7 -22.99 -10.92 6.66
N TYR A 8 -23.28 -9.71 6.15
CA TYR A 8 -23.01 -8.45 6.85
C TYR A 8 -23.76 -8.37 8.19
N GLY A 9 -25.05 -8.74 8.21
CA GLY A 9 -25.83 -8.80 9.44
C GLY A 9 -25.26 -9.80 10.46
N ARG A 10 -24.78 -10.97 9.98
CA ARG A 10 -24.16 -11.98 10.84
C ARG A 10 -22.82 -11.47 11.41
N ILE A 11 -21.97 -10.87 10.58
CA ILE A 11 -20.70 -10.29 11.06
C ILE A 11 -20.95 -9.24 12.14
N LYS A 12 -21.92 -8.35 11.93
CA LYS A 12 -22.32 -7.36 12.95
C LYS A 12 -22.78 -7.99 14.24
N SER A 13 -23.51 -9.12 14.18
CA SER A 13 -24.01 -9.79 15.38
C SER A 13 -22.92 -10.48 16.20
N LEU A 14 -21.73 -10.66 15.66
CA LEU A 14 -20.60 -11.29 16.37
C LEU A 14 -19.88 -10.32 17.32
N SER A 15 -20.13 -9.02 17.23
CA SER A 15 -19.54 -8.02 18.12
C SER A 15 -20.61 -7.21 18.81
N PRO A 16 -20.67 -7.20 20.16
CA PRO A 16 -21.61 -6.36 20.90
C PRO A 16 -21.50 -4.87 20.56
N VAL A 17 -20.31 -4.41 20.21
CA VAL A 17 -20.06 -3.01 19.79
C VAL A 17 -20.84 -2.68 18.53
N PHE A 18 -20.89 -3.57 17.55
CA PHE A 18 -21.64 -3.33 16.31
C PHE A 18 -23.14 -3.54 16.48
N ALA A 19 -23.56 -4.38 17.41
CA ALA A 19 -24.99 -4.58 17.71
C ALA A 19 -25.62 -3.34 18.36
N GLN A 20 -24.84 -2.54 19.09
CA GLN A 20 -25.28 -1.33 19.77
C GLN A 20 -25.09 -0.06 18.95
N GLN A 21 -24.29 -0.09 17.88
CA GLN A 21 -24.09 1.08 17.02
C GLN A 21 -25.36 1.42 16.24
N LYS A 22 -26.02 2.51 16.64
CA LYS A 22 -26.90 3.24 15.73
C LYS A 22 -26.07 3.68 14.53
N ALA A 23 -26.62 3.59 13.31
CA ALA A 23 -25.97 4.09 12.11
C ALA A 23 -25.51 5.53 12.36
N LEU A 24 -24.20 5.73 12.46
CA LEU A 24 -23.62 7.06 12.61
C LEU A 24 -23.98 7.85 11.35
N LYS A 25 -24.62 8.99 11.53
CA LYS A 25 -24.77 9.94 10.42
C LYS A 25 -23.38 10.34 9.98
N PRO A 26 -23.04 10.28 8.67
CA PRO A 26 -21.76 10.77 8.20
C PRO A 26 -21.57 12.20 8.69
N GLY A 27 -20.52 12.47 9.46
CA GLY A 27 -20.17 13.83 9.86
C GLY A 27 -19.88 14.65 8.61
N LEU A 28 -20.65 15.70 8.38
CA LEU A 28 -20.39 16.63 7.29
C LEU A 28 -19.15 17.45 7.66
N ILE A 29 -18.06 17.24 6.92
CA ILE A 29 -16.88 18.09 7.03
C ILE A 29 -17.16 19.35 6.22
N PRO A 30 -17.17 20.55 6.85
CA PRO A 30 -17.39 21.81 6.13
C PRO A 30 -16.33 22.02 5.04
N PRO A 31 -16.59 22.90 4.06
CA PRO A 31 -15.57 23.29 3.08
C PRO A 31 -14.29 23.76 3.78
N THR A 32 -13.14 23.33 3.27
CA THR A 32 -11.83 23.70 3.83
C THR A 32 -11.60 25.21 3.64
N PRO A 33 -11.46 26.00 4.70
CA PRO A 33 -11.17 27.43 4.58
C PRO A 33 -9.74 27.65 4.10
N LYS A 34 -9.44 28.85 3.64
CA LYS A 34 -8.04 29.23 3.36
C LYS A 34 -7.30 29.41 4.69
N SER A 35 -6.04 28.97 4.74
CA SER A 35 -5.18 29.25 5.89
C SER A 35 -4.94 30.75 6.02
N THR A 36 -5.14 31.27 7.23
CA THR A 36 -4.85 32.66 7.59
C THR A 36 -4.03 32.69 8.88
N PRO A 37 -3.23 33.76 9.12
CA PRO A 37 -2.52 33.91 10.39
C PRO A 37 -3.46 33.86 11.61
N ALA A 38 -4.63 34.45 11.53
CA ALA A 38 -5.62 34.42 12.59
C ALA A 38 -6.11 33.00 12.89
N LEU A 39 -6.37 32.20 11.86
CA LEU A 39 -6.81 30.81 12.01
C LEU A 39 -5.69 29.94 12.63
N LEU A 40 -4.43 30.18 12.28
CA LEU A 40 -3.28 29.51 12.90
C LEU A 40 -3.12 29.87 14.38
N GLU A 41 -3.29 31.13 14.74
CA GLU A 41 -3.22 31.56 16.14
C GLU A 41 -4.39 30.96 16.96
N THR A 42 -5.58 30.88 16.40
CA THR A 42 -6.70 30.14 17.00
C THR A 42 -6.30 28.69 17.28
N GLY A 43 -5.74 28.01 16.28
CA GLY A 43 -5.29 26.61 16.45
C GLY A 43 -4.21 26.45 17.49
N LYS A 44 -3.23 27.34 17.53
CA LYS A 44 -2.16 27.35 18.53
C LYS A 44 -2.71 27.55 19.95
N LYS A 45 -3.66 28.45 20.11
CA LYS A 45 -4.33 28.70 21.39
C LYS A 45 -5.03 27.43 21.87
N PHE A 46 -5.88 26.84 21.03
CA PHE A 46 -6.61 25.62 21.40
C PHE A 46 -5.70 24.42 21.64
N TYR A 47 -4.60 24.30 20.91
CA TYR A 47 -3.58 23.27 21.19
C TYR A 47 -3.00 23.39 22.60
N ALA A 48 -2.80 24.61 23.06
CA ALA A 48 -2.26 24.89 24.41
C ALA A 48 -3.32 24.78 25.52
N GLU A 49 -4.56 25.14 25.23
CA GLU A 49 -5.66 25.19 26.21
C GLU A 49 -6.40 23.85 26.36
N THR A 50 -6.33 23.00 25.33
CA THR A 50 -6.91 21.65 25.38
C THR A 50 -5.85 20.63 25.84
N GLU A 51 -6.28 19.39 26.07
CA GLU A 51 -5.40 18.33 26.57
C GLU A 51 -4.37 17.82 25.55
N CYS A 52 -4.22 18.46 24.37
CA CYS A 52 -3.29 18.06 23.32
C CYS A 52 -1.84 18.02 23.83
N LEU A 53 -1.44 19.01 24.63
CA LEU A 53 -0.11 19.12 25.21
C LEU A 53 0.28 17.92 26.08
N LYS A 54 -0.68 17.36 26.82
CA LYS A 54 -0.41 16.26 27.76
C LYS A 54 0.15 15.03 27.09
N CYS A 55 -0.30 14.76 25.85
CA CYS A 55 0.14 13.62 25.08
C CYS A 55 1.16 14.01 24.00
N HIS A 56 0.85 15.06 23.22
CA HIS A 56 1.65 15.43 22.05
C HIS A 56 2.83 16.35 22.34
N GLY A 57 2.92 16.90 23.56
CA GLY A 57 3.99 17.80 23.98
C GLY A 57 3.86 19.22 23.38
N ALA A 58 4.59 20.17 23.94
CA ALA A 58 4.53 21.60 23.58
C ALA A 58 4.96 21.86 22.12
N THR A 59 5.81 21.03 21.57
CA THR A 59 6.35 21.12 20.21
C THR A 59 5.73 20.13 19.23
N GLY A 60 4.78 19.32 19.69
CA GLY A 60 4.10 18.31 18.90
C GLY A 60 4.93 17.05 18.61
N LYS A 61 5.98 16.78 19.39
CA LYS A 61 6.87 15.61 19.21
C LYS A 61 6.31 14.30 19.75
N GLY A 62 5.15 14.32 20.41
CA GLY A 62 4.62 13.14 21.08
C GLY A 62 5.31 12.87 22.44
N ASP A 63 5.96 13.89 23.02
CA ASP A 63 6.74 13.85 24.24
C ASP A 63 6.04 14.57 25.43
N GLY A 64 4.71 14.57 25.42
CA GLY A 64 3.92 15.13 26.53
C GLY A 64 4.05 14.29 27.80
N GLU A 65 3.70 14.89 28.94
CA GLU A 65 3.85 14.28 30.28
C GLU A 65 3.14 12.93 30.44
N SER A 66 2.08 12.68 29.67
CA SER A 66 1.31 11.42 29.67
C SER A 66 1.78 10.43 28.60
N ALA A 67 2.70 10.80 27.72
CA ALA A 67 3.06 10.03 26.53
C ALA A 67 3.50 8.59 26.85
N ASP A 68 4.32 8.42 27.88
CA ASP A 68 4.90 7.12 28.28
C ASP A 68 3.89 6.20 28.99
N THR A 69 2.74 6.72 29.38
CA THR A 69 1.73 5.98 30.15
C THR A 69 0.55 5.53 29.29
N LEU A 70 0.48 5.98 28.04
CA LEU A 70 -0.65 5.71 27.16
C LEU A 70 -0.72 4.22 26.77
N LYS A 71 -1.94 3.70 26.78
CA LYS A 71 -2.25 2.34 26.35
C LYS A 71 -3.46 2.37 25.43
N ASP A 72 -3.51 1.43 24.48
CA ASP A 72 -4.68 1.18 23.68
C ASP A 72 -5.77 0.42 24.50
N GLU A 73 -6.93 0.18 23.89
CA GLU A 73 -8.04 -0.52 24.55
C GLU A 73 -7.72 -1.99 24.92
N TRP A 74 -6.66 -2.56 24.37
CA TRP A 74 -6.17 -3.91 24.72
C TRP A 74 -5.07 -3.89 25.78
N GLY A 75 -4.69 -2.69 26.27
CA GLY A 75 -3.66 -2.51 27.28
C GLY A 75 -2.21 -2.48 26.77
N TYR A 76 -2.02 -2.46 25.45
CA TYR A 76 -0.68 -2.33 24.87
C TYR A 76 -0.19 -0.88 24.90
N PRO A 77 1.11 -0.65 25.22
CA PRO A 77 1.67 0.69 25.16
C PRO A 77 1.55 1.28 23.75
N ILE A 78 1.16 2.53 23.67
CA ILE A 78 1.13 3.30 22.43
C ILE A 78 1.84 4.64 22.65
N VAL A 79 2.35 5.23 21.56
CA VAL A 79 2.97 6.55 21.60
C VAL A 79 2.12 7.55 20.81
N PRO A 80 2.00 8.79 21.30
CA PRO A 80 1.38 9.86 20.55
C PRO A 80 2.16 10.13 19.26
N TYR A 81 1.45 10.61 18.25
CA TYR A 81 2.08 10.93 17.00
C TYR A 81 2.99 12.16 17.12
N ASP A 82 4.19 12.08 16.54
CA ASP A 82 5.12 13.21 16.40
C ASP A 82 4.70 14.06 15.17
N PHE A 83 4.08 15.19 15.41
CA PHE A 83 3.60 16.12 14.38
C PHE A 83 4.73 16.84 13.65
N THR A 84 5.96 16.86 14.21
CA THR A 84 7.11 17.43 13.53
C THR A 84 7.59 16.62 12.34
N ILE A 85 7.12 15.37 12.25
CA ILE A 85 7.37 14.45 11.15
C ILE A 85 6.11 14.32 10.31
N ALA A 86 6.01 15.07 9.22
CA ALA A 86 4.82 15.02 8.35
C ALA A 86 4.66 13.65 7.66
N GLY A 87 3.42 13.39 7.19
CA GLY A 87 3.09 12.25 6.34
C GLY A 87 3.02 10.88 7.02
N ARG A 88 3.11 10.79 8.36
CA ARG A 88 2.93 9.56 9.14
C ARG A 88 1.55 9.40 9.76
N MET A 89 0.68 10.40 9.66
CA MET A 89 -0.64 10.37 10.30
C MET A 89 -1.50 9.25 9.72
N LYS A 90 -1.99 8.36 10.59
CA LYS A 90 -2.80 7.19 10.19
C LYS A 90 -4.10 7.58 9.46
N GLY A 91 -4.71 8.70 9.84
CA GLY A 91 -5.93 9.22 9.25
C GLY A 91 -5.76 9.95 7.93
N GLY A 92 -4.53 10.08 7.42
CA GLY A 92 -4.16 10.95 6.30
C GLY A 92 -3.41 12.20 6.77
N HIS A 93 -2.80 12.93 5.85
CA HIS A 93 -1.88 14.02 6.14
C HIS A 93 -2.30 15.37 5.50
N SER A 94 -3.51 15.45 4.96
CA SER A 94 -4.09 16.75 4.58
C SER A 94 -4.74 17.43 5.79
N VAL A 95 -4.86 18.76 5.74
CA VAL A 95 -5.58 19.51 6.79
C VAL A 95 -7.00 18.99 7.00
N ARG A 96 -7.65 18.51 5.93
CA ARG A 96 -8.98 17.91 5.97
C ARG A 96 -8.98 16.55 6.69
N ASP A 97 -7.93 15.76 6.53
CA ASP A 97 -7.79 14.48 7.24
C ASP A 97 -7.56 14.69 8.73
N VAL A 98 -6.74 15.70 9.09
CA VAL A 98 -6.54 16.08 10.49
C VAL A 98 -7.85 16.58 11.10
N TYR A 99 -8.60 17.43 10.39
CA TYR A 99 -9.94 17.87 10.81
C TYR A 99 -10.85 16.67 11.09
N ARG A 100 -10.91 15.70 10.16
CA ARG A 100 -11.70 14.48 10.34
C ARG A 100 -11.25 13.66 11.54
N THR A 101 -9.94 13.56 11.79
CA THR A 101 -9.39 12.86 12.95
C THR A 101 -9.77 13.53 14.25
N LEU A 102 -9.76 14.87 14.30
CA LEU A 102 -10.23 15.64 15.46
C LEU A 102 -11.72 15.41 15.73
N LEU A 103 -12.56 15.38 14.70
CA LEU A 103 -13.98 15.10 14.85
C LEU A 103 -14.28 13.70 15.38
N ASN A 104 -13.56 12.69 14.89
CA ASN A 104 -13.90 11.29 15.17
C ASN A 104 -13.08 10.67 16.29
N GLY A 105 -11.97 11.29 16.69
CA GLY A 105 -10.96 10.62 17.48
C GLY A 105 -10.30 9.48 16.72
N ILE A 106 -9.56 8.64 17.42
CA ILE A 106 -8.94 7.42 16.88
C ILE A 106 -9.41 6.25 17.75
N GLY A 107 -10.37 5.48 17.23
CA GLY A 107 -10.95 4.33 17.93
C GLY A 107 -9.89 3.35 18.41
N GLY A 108 -10.06 2.80 19.60
CA GLY A 108 -9.12 1.91 20.26
C GLY A 108 -7.93 2.60 20.89
N THR A 109 -7.87 3.93 20.89
CA THR A 109 -6.78 4.72 21.47
C THR A 109 -7.31 5.80 22.41
N PRO A 110 -6.47 6.39 23.29
CA PRO A 110 -6.85 7.50 24.15
C PRO A 110 -7.16 8.82 23.41
N MET A 111 -6.95 8.91 22.09
CA MET A 111 -7.26 10.11 21.30
C MET A 111 -8.79 10.28 21.17
N PRO A 112 -9.42 11.23 21.88
CA PRO A 112 -10.88 11.37 21.90
C PRO A 112 -11.41 12.08 20.64
N SER A 113 -12.72 12.03 20.46
CA SER A 113 -13.45 12.93 19.57
C SER A 113 -13.59 14.32 20.21
N PHE A 114 -13.38 15.36 19.42
CA PHE A 114 -13.59 16.76 19.80
C PHE A 114 -14.84 17.37 19.14
N ALA A 115 -15.70 16.54 18.54
CA ALA A 115 -16.88 17.01 17.79
C ALA A 115 -17.84 17.87 18.64
N ASP A 116 -17.96 17.54 19.92
CA ASP A 116 -18.86 18.25 20.86
C ASP A 116 -18.14 19.36 21.64
N SER A 117 -16.80 19.47 21.51
CA SER A 117 -15.99 20.39 22.32
C SER A 117 -15.44 21.57 21.52
N LEU A 118 -15.34 21.45 20.20
CA LEU A 118 -14.77 22.48 19.33
C LEU A 118 -15.76 22.86 18.23
N SER A 119 -15.86 24.16 17.97
CA SER A 119 -16.54 24.65 16.78
C SER A 119 -15.82 24.27 15.49
N PRO A 120 -16.50 24.35 14.33
CA PRO A 120 -15.83 24.09 13.05
C PRO A 120 -14.61 24.98 12.77
N GLU A 121 -14.66 26.25 13.18
CA GLU A 121 -13.55 27.19 13.00
C GLU A 121 -12.34 26.82 13.88
N GLU A 122 -12.58 26.52 15.14
CA GLU A 122 -11.56 26.06 16.09
C GLU A 122 -10.91 24.75 15.63
N THR A 123 -11.71 23.81 15.15
CA THR A 123 -11.23 22.54 14.61
C THR A 123 -10.37 22.75 13.37
N TRP A 124 -10.75 23.68 12.45
CA TRP A 124 -9.91 24.04 11.31
C TRP A 124 -8.62 24.73 11.73
N GLY A 125 -8.71 25.65 12.69
CA GLY A 125 -7.52 26.32 13.27
C GLY A 125 -6.55 25.30 13.83
N LEU A 126 -7.04 24.38 14.65
CA LEU A 126 -6.23 23.30 15.25
C LEU A 126 -5.63 22.39 14.18
N ALA A 127 -6.40 22.02 13.15
CA ALA A 127 -5.90 21.21 12.05
C ALA A 127 -4.76 21.91 11.29
N TYR A 128 -4.90 23.20 10.99
CA TYR A 128 -3.83 23.97 10.35
C TYR A 128 -2.61 24.14 11.25
N TYR A 129 -2.80 24.38 12.53
CA TYR A 129 -1.70 24.49 13.47
C TYR A 129 -0.91 23.19 13.59
N VAL A 130 -1.58 22.04 13.76
CA VAL A 130 -0.93 20.73 13.79
C VAL A 130 -0.13 20.49 12.51
N MET A 131 -0.69 20.81 11.35
CA MET A 131 0.04 20.70 10.08
C MET A 131 1.26 21.63 9.99
N SER A 132 1.22 22.80 10.65
CA SER A 132 2.33 23.75 10.67
C SER A 132 3.50 23.33 11.55
N LEU A 133 3.32 22.35 12.45
CA LEU A 133 4.39 21.84 13.33
C LEU A 133 5.40 21.00 12.59
N ALA A 134 5.05 20.48 11.44
CA ALA A 134 5.96 19.71 10.61
C ALA A 134 7.11 20.59 10.12
N LYS A 135 8.32 20.33 10.67
CA LYS A 135 9.53 21.07 10.36
C LYS A 135 10.44 20.39 9.33
N ASP A 136 10.10 19.16 8.97
CA ASP A 136 10.95 18.37 8.09
C ASP A 136 10.81 18.88 6.64
N PRO A 137 11.89 19.44 6.04
CA PRO A 137 11.88 19.85 4.63
C PRO A 137 11.59 18.68 3.67
N GLN A 138 11.74 17.43 4.13
CA GLN A 138 11.32 16.24 3.38
C GLN A 138 9.79 16.08 3.31
N THR A 139 9.04 16.93 4.03
CA THR A 139 7.59 16.92 4.09
C THR A 139 6.90 18.07 3.37
N LYS A 140 7.64 19.03 2.84
CA LYS A 140 7.17 19.69 1.64
C LYS A 140 6.88 18.57 0.65
N ALA A 141 5.61 18.44 0.29
CA ALA A 141 5.20 17.40 -0.64
C ALA A 141 6.25 17.28 -1.74
N PRO A 142 6.69 16.06 -2.13
CA PRO A 142 7.72 15.89 -3.17
C PRO A 142 7.42 16.59 -4.49
N ALA A 143 6.29 17.26 -4.59
CA ALA A 143 5.92 18.18 -5.67
C ALA A 143 6.93 19.34 -5.90
N GLU A 144 7.75 19.71 -4.90
CA GLU A 144 8.78 20.74 -5.11
C GLU A 144 10.17 20.17 -5.40
N ALA A 145 10.44 18.90 -5.10
CA ALA A 145 11.61 18.20 -5.61
C ALA A 145 11.21 17.56 -6.94
N GLY A 146 11.44 18.22 -8.03
CA GLY A 146 11.39 17.80 -9.46
C GLY A 146 10.59 16.57 -9.92
N GLY A 147 9.89 15.85 -9.06
CA GLY A 147 9.14 14.62 -9.35
C GLY A 147 10.03 13.44 -9.79
N LEU A 148 9.45 12.25 -9.84
CA LEU A 148 10.08 11.08 -10.44
C LEU A 148 9.97 11.18 -11.97
N ARG A 149 11.10 11.29 -12.64
CA ARG A 149 11.15 11.34 -14.11
C ARG A 149 11.20 9.94 -14.69
N VAL A 150 10.24 9.64 -15.56
CA VAL A 150 10.26 8.43 -16.39
C VAL A 150 11.03 8.76 -17.65
N LYS A 151 12.29 8.33 -17.70
CA LYS A 151 13.19 8.66 -18.81
C LYS A 151 12.86 7.80 -20.04
N ARG A 152 12.87 8.42 -21.21
CA ARG A 152 12.71 7.71 -22.47
C ARG A 152 13.99 6.96 -22.84
N VAL A 153 13.84 5.71 -23.26
CA VAL A 153 14.90 4.86 -23.79
C VAL A 153 14.47 4.25 -25.13
N THR A 154 15.43 3.78 -25.89
CA THR A 154 15.19 3.02 -27.14
C THR A 154 15.28 1.52 -26.87
N GLY A 155 14.53 0.73 -27.63
CA GLY A 155 14.52 -0.73 -27.50
C GLY A 155 13.51 -1.24 -26.45
N ASP A 156 13.59 -2.54 -26.16
CA ASP A 156 12.69 -3.19 -25.21
C ASP A 156 13.08 -2.87 -23.77
N LEU A 157 12.08 -2.88 -22.88
CA LEU A 157 12.29 -2.81 -21.44
C LEU A 157 12.37 -4.23 -20.86
N PRO A 158 13.58 -4.71 -20.50
CA PRO A 158 13.73 -6.01 -19.88
C PRO A 158 13.16 -6.02 -18.46
N ALA A 159 12.53 -7.12 -18.07
CA ALA A 159 12.10 -7.32 -16.68
C ALA A 159 13.25 -7.77 -15.75
N ASP A 160 14.44 -8.02 -16.29
CA ASP A 160 15.63 -8.37 -15.50
C ASP A 160 16.30 -7.13 -14.91
N PRO A 161 16.39 -7.00 -13.56
CA PRO A 161 17.01 -5.85 -12.91
C PRO A 161 18.52 -5.74 -13.14
N THR A 162 19.17 -6.78 -13.66
CA THR A 162 20.61 -6.78 -14.00
C THR A 162 20.90 -6.27 -15.40
N ALA A 163 19.88 -6.06 -16.22
CA ALA A 163 20.03 -5.59 -17.58
C ALA A 163 20.68 -4.20 -17.66
N ALA A 164 21.39 -3.93 -18.76
CA ALA A 164 22.15 -2.72 -18.96
C ALA A 164 21.28 -1.45 -18.83
N ALA A 165 20.05 -1.47 -19.35
CA ALA A 165 19.11 -0.35 -19.24
C ALA A 165 18.89 0.09 -17.78
N TRP A 166 18.71 -0.86 -16.87
CA TRP A 166 18.49 -0.58 -15.46
C TRP A 166 19.76 -0.27 -14.68
N ARG A 167 20.91 -0.82 -15.08
CA ARG A 167 22.21 -0.49 -14.45
C ARG A 167 22.62 0.95 -14.68
N SER A 168 22.26 1.53 -15.82
CA SER A 168 22.59 2.91 -16.18
C SER A 168 21.52 3.92 -15.80
N ALA A 169 20.36 3.45 -15.30
CA ALA A 169 19.26 4.33 -14.89
C ALA A 169 19.58 5.06 -13.58
N ALA A 170 19.32 6.37 -13.56
CA ALA A 170 19.52 7.17 -12.36
C ALA A 170 18.48 6.80 -11.30
N LEU A 171 18.94 6.35 -10.13
CA LEU A 171 18.10 6.03 -8.98
C LEU A 171 17.79 7.31 -8.18
N GLN A 172 16.52 7.53 -7.89
CA GLN A 172 16.04 8.60 -7.02
C GLN A 172 15.56 7.99 -5.71
N SER A 173 16.01 8.53 -4.57
CA SER A 173 15.57 8.07 -3.25
C SER A 173 14.17 8.59 -2.94
N VAL A 174 13.28 7.69 -2.59
CA VAL A 174 11.90 7.98 -2.18
C VAL A 174 11.73 7.55 -0.73
N PRO A 175 11.43 8.47 0.20
CA PRO A 175 11.23 8.13 1.60
C PRO A 175 10.05 7.18 1.79
N LEU A 176 10.25 6.19 2.65
CA LEU A 176 9.21 5.25 3.09
C LEU A 176 8.90 5.44 4.57
N ARG A 177 7.69 5.11 4.96
CA ARG A 177 7.20 5.19 6.34
C ARG A 177 6.32 3.99 6.64
N THR A 178 6.49 3.41 7.82
CA THR A 178 5.60 2.34 8.26
C THR A 178 4.29 2.93 8.79
N LEU A 179 3.22 2.19 8.59
CA LEU A 179 1.92 2.49 9.20
C LEU A 179 1.87 2.05 10.68
N TRP A 180 2.89 1.32 11.13
CA TRP A 180 3.05 0.81 12.49
C TRP A 180 4.41 1.20 13.03
N LEU A 181 4.51 1.49 14.32
CA LEU A 181 5.80 1.73 14.97
C LEU A 181 6.61 0.43 14.97
N ARG A 182 7.86 0.51 14.46
CA ARG A 182 8.79 -0.62 14.40
C ARG A 182 10.20 -0.18 14.71
N PRO A 183 10.97 -1.01 15.42
CA PRO A 183 12.39 -0.72 15.67
C PRO A 183 13.26 -0.76 14.40
N LYS A 184 12.91 -1.63 13.45
CA LYS A 184 13.59 -1.78 12.16
C LYS A 184 12.58 -1.69 11.02
N GLN A 185 12.91 -0.92 9.98
CA GLN A 185 12.05 -0.73 8.82
C GLN A 185 12.87 -0.18 7.64
N ALA A 186 12.42 -0.46 6.43
CA ALA A 186 12.91 0.24 5.26
C ALA A 186 12.51 1.72 5.35
N THR A 187 13.48 2.63 5.36
CA THR A 187 13.25 4.08 5.46
C THR A 187 13.16 4.77 4.12
N ALA A 188 13.65 4.14 3.07
CA ALA A 188 13.61 4.63 1.70
C ALA A 188 13.63 3.46 0.70
N VAL A 189 13.08 3.71 -0.48
CA VAL A 189 13.28 2.91 -1.69
C VAL A 189 13.93 3.79 -2.75
N ARG A 190 14.95 3.26 -3.42
CA ARG A 190 15.57 3.92 -4.58
C ARG A 190 14.84 3.48 -5.83
N VAL A 191 14.37 4.43 -6.62
CA VAL A 191 13.53 4.16 -7.79
C VAL A 191 14.14 4.75 -9.04
N ALA A 192 14.18 3.97 -10.11
CA ALA A 192 14.35 4.46 -11.46
C ALA A 192 13.13 4.09 -12.29
N ALA A 193 12.71 4.97 -13.20
CA ALA A 193 11.59 4.74 -14.08
C ALA A 193 11.99 5.02 -15.54
N LEU A 194 11.65 4.09 -16.43
CA LEU A 194 11.95 4.14 -17.85
C LEU A 194 10.71 3.87 -18.68
N HIS A 195 10.64 4.43 -19.88
CA HIS A 195 9.66 4.06 -20.90
C HIS A 195 10.28 4.05 -22.29
N ASN A 196 9.71 3.24 -23.20
CA ASN A 196 10.15 3.18 -24.61
C ASN A 196 9.09 3.69 -25.59
N GLY A 197 8.05 4.34 -25.09
CA GLY A 197 6.90 4.82 -25.86
C GLY A 197 5.76 3.80 -25.98
N LYS A 198 6.03 2.53 -25.69
CA LYS A 198 5.02 1.43 -25.67
C LYS A 198 4.84 0.84 -24.27
N GLU A 199 5.93 0.66 -23.55
CA GLU A 199 5.99 0.11 -22.22
C GLU A 199 6.59 1.12 -21.24
N ILE A 200 6.22 0.96 -19.97
CA ILE A 200 6.80 1.67 -18.83
C ILE A 200 7.26 0.64 -17.81
N GLY A 201 8.38 0.91 -17.17
CA GLY A 201 8.89 0.07 -16.11
C GLY A 201 9.47 0.88 -14.96
N PHE A 202 9.47 0.25 -13.80
CA PHE A 202 10.04 0.77 -12.56
C PHE A 202 11.05 -0.22 -12.02
N LEU A 203 12.24 0.26 -11.70
CA LEU A 203 13.23 -0.45 -10.88
C LEU A 203 13.12 0.09 -9.46
N LEU A 204 12.90 -0.79 -8.49
CA LEU A 204 12.90 -0.52 -7.06
C LEU A 204 14.10 -1.20 -6.43
N GLU A 205 14.86 -0.46 -5.61
CA GLU A 205 16.00 -0.98 -4.87
C GLU A 205 15.88 -0.57 -3.40
N TRP A 206 15.97 -1.52 -2.47
CA TRP A 206 15.97 -1.25 -1.03
C TRP A 206 16.93 -2.16 -0.29
N ASP A 207 17.39 -1.68 0.87
CA ASP A 207 18.27 -2.44 1.75
C ASP A 207 17.46 -3.47 2.53
N ASP A 208 17.87 -4.72 2.47
CA ASP A 208 17.26 -5.85 3.13
C ASP A 208 18.33 -6.90 3.45
N PRO A 209 18.68 -7.10 4.72
CA PRO A 209 19.75 -8.03 5.11
C PRO A 209 19.48 -9.49 4.76
N LEU A 210 18.21 -9.87 4.61
CA LEU A 210 17.79 -11.25 4.37
C LEU A 210 16.91 -11.32 3.11
N ALA A 211 16.95 -12.44 2.42
CA ALA A 211 16.08 -12.73 1.29
C ALA A 211 14.95 -13.66 1.75
N ASP A 212 13.86 -13.11 2.24
CA ASP A 212 12.71 -13.88 2.69
C ASP A 212 11.80 -14.23 1.50
N GLN A 213 11.96 -15.45 0.98
CA GLN A 213 11.27 -15.92 -0.23
C GLN A 213 10.28 -17.06 0.02
N ALA A 214 10.06 -17.43 1.27
CA ALA A 214 9.17 -18.53 1.62
C ALA A 214 7.88 -17.99 2.28
N ALA A 215 6.73 -18.49 1.83
CA ALA A 215 5.43 -18.21 2.42
C ALA A 215 4.52 -19.46 2.44
N LEU A 216 5.13 -20.65 2.61
CA LEU A 216 4.42 -21.93 2.66
C LEU A 216 3.86 -22.25 4.03
N GLY A 217 4.47 -21.72 5.08
CA GLY A 217 4.02 -21.89 6.46
C GLY A 217 3.37 -20.63 7.02
N ALA A 218 2.52 -20.80 8.03
CA ALA A 218 1.82 -19.70 8.70
C ALA A 218 2.76 -18.71 9.43
N ASP A 219 3.98 -19.13 9.71
CA ASP A 219 5.04 -18.37 10.37
C ASP A 219 6.07 -17.76 9.39
N GLN A 220 5.90 -18.00 8.10
CA GLN A 220 6.78 -17.49 7.04
C GLN A 220 6.12 -16.28 6.35
N PHE A 221 6.89 -15.26 6.16
CA PHE A 221 6.49 -14.03 5.50
C PHE A 221 7.51 -13.71 4.41
N ARG A 222 7.04 -13.15 3.32
CA ARG A 222 7.86 -12.88 2.13
C ARG A 222 8.23 -11.44 2.01
N ASP A 223 9.36 -11.18 1.35
CA ASP A 223 9.67 -9.85 0.86
C ASP A 223 8.78 -9.53 -0.35
N ALA A 224 8.36 -8.29 -0.42
CA ALA A 224 7.54 -7.83 -1.53
C ALA A 224 7.72 -6.33 -1.76
N ALA A 225 7.38 -5.90 -2.97
CA ALA A 225 7.37 -4.49 -3.33
C ALA A 225 6.15 -4.16 -4.21
N ALA A 226 5.66 -2.93 -4.11
CA ALA A 226 4.55 -2.50 -4.94
C ALA A 226 4.74 -1.11 -5.54
N VAL A 227 4.19 -0.94 -6.74
CA VAL A 227 3.98 0.35 -7.42
C VAL A 227 2.49 0.61 -7.48
N GLN A 228 2.04 1.74 -6.97
CA GLN A 228 0.64 2.14 -6.97
C GLN A 228 0.44 3.36 -7.86
N LEU A 229 -0.53 3.29 -8.75
CA LEU A 229 -0.88 4.31 -9.73
C LEU A 229 -2.38 4.66 -9.62
N PRO A 230 -2.79 5.93 -9.75
CA PRO A 230 -4.20 6.28 -9.80
C PRO A 230 -4.83 5.75 -11.10
N LEU A 231 -6.09 5.30 -11.04
CA LEU A 231 -6.84 4.86 -12.23
C LEU A 231 -7.31 6.04 -13.09
N THR A 232 -7.41 7.24 -12.54
CA THR A 232 -7.82 8.43 -13.26
C THR A 232 -6.71 8.90 -14.20
N ALA A 233 -6.87 8.65 -15.50
CA ALA A 233 -5.92 9.09 -16.51
C ALA A 233 -5.82 10.63 -16.59
N GLY A 234 -4.61 11.15 -16.78
CA GLY A 234 -4.36 12.55 -17.17
C GLY A 234 -4.59 13.62 -16.11
N LYS A 235 -4.78 13.24 -14.86
CA LYS A 235 -4.84 14.20 -13.75
C LYS A 235 -3.73 13.86 -12.76
N ALA A 236 -2.99 14.90 -12.33
CA ALA A 236 -2.16 14.76 -11.14
C ALA A 236 -3.00 14.12 -10.05
N ALA A 237 -2.41 13.19 -9.27
CA ALA A 237 -3.14 12.63 -8.15
C ALA A 237 -3.69 13.77 -7.31
N ASN A 238 -4.97 13.69 -6.98
CA ASN A 238 -5.51 14.60 -5.99
C ASN A 238 -4.62 14.48 -4.74
N PRO A 239 -3.91 15.52 -4.29
CA PRO A 239 -3.05 15.45 -3.12
C PRO A 239 -3.83 15.06 -1.85
N GLU A 240 -5.15 15.22 -1.87
CA GLU A 240 -6.04 14.77 -0.80
C GLU A 240 -6.42 13.29 -0.88
N ALA A 241 -6.12 12.60 -2.01
CA ALA A 241 -6.42 11.18 -2.13
C ALA A 241 -5.46 10.34 -1.29
N SER A 242 -5.99 9.29 -0.68
CA SER A 242 -5.20 8.39 0.14
C SER A 242 -4.07 7.73 -0.68
N TYR A 243 -2.84 7.90 -0.23
CA TYR A 243 -1.69 7.15 -0.77
C TYR A 243 -1.65 5.70 -0.26
N VAL A 244 -2.50 5.37 0.71
CA VAL A 244 -2.66 4.01 1.22
C VAL A 244 -3.85 3.38 0.52
N MET A 245 -3.58 2.67 -0.60
CA MET A 245 -4.57 1.89 -1.36
C MET A 245 -5.72 2.70 -1.97
N GLY A 246 -5.52 4.01 -2.21
CA GLY A 246 -6.56 4.88 -2.76
C GLY A 246 -7.78 5.08 -1.87
N ASP A 247 -8.82 5.58 -2.46
CA ASP A 247 -10.15 5.70 -1.86
C ASP A 247 -11.26 5.60 -2.94
N ALA A 248 -12.53 5.69 -2.54
CA ALA A 248 -13.66 5.55 -3.46
C ALA A 248 -13.70 6.65 -4.55
N ARG A 249 -13.07 7.81 -4.34
CA ARG A 249 -13.00 8.91 -5.31
C ARG A 249 -11.82 8.75 -6.26
N GLN A 250 -10.76 8.13 -5.78
CA GLN A 250 -9.55 7.86 -6.56
C GLN A 250 -9.10 6.42 -6.32
N PRO A 251 -9.74 5.45 -7.00
CA PRO A 251 -9.29 4.07 -6.98
C PRO A 251 -7.91 3.96 -7.64
N VAL A 252 -7.19 2.90 -7.31
CA VAL A 252 -5.81 2.70 -7.72
C VAL A 252 -5.61 1.34 -8.39
N ASN A 253 -4.64 1.30 -9.29
CA ASN A 253 -4.03 0.10 -9.82
C ASN A 253 -2.70 -0.13 -9.11
N ILE A 254 -2.46 -1.34 -8.62
CA ILE A 254 -1.29 -1.71 -7.85
C ILE A 254 -0.58 -2.87 -8.54
N TRP A 255 0.71 -2.73 -8.79
CA TRP A 255 1.61 -3.76 -9.27
C TRP A 255 2.35 -4.31 -8.07
N HIS A 256 2.08 -5.53 -7.68
CA HIS A 256 2.59 -6.12 -6.46
C HIS A 256 3.51 -7.30 -6.75
N TRP A 257 4.82 -7.05 -6.77
CA TRP A 257 5.83 -8.09 -6.85
C TRP A 257 5.97 -8.81 -5.51
N LYS A 258 6.13 -10.13 -5.59
CA LYS A 258 6.23 -11.03 -4.43
C LYS A 258 7.36 -12.03 -4.64
N SER A 259 8.26 -12.13 -3.70
CA SER A 259 9.45 -13.00 -3.80
C SER A 259 9.08 -14.49 -3.85
N ASP A 260 8.04 -14.92 -3.14
CA ASP A 260 7.54 -16.30 -3.19
C ASP A 260 6.90 -16.64 -4.54
N TRP A 261 6.15 -15.70 -5.13
CA TRP A 261 5.58 -15.89 -6.47
C TRP A 261 6.66 -16.02 -7.54
N GLN A 262 7.77 -15.31 -7.37
CA GLN A 262 8.90 -15.44 -8.30
C GLN A 262 9.50 -16.83 -8.29
N LEU A 263 9.63 -17.45 -7.14
CA LEU A 263 10.06 -18.85 -7.06
C LEU A 263 9.01 -19.80 -7.67
N ASP A 264 7.72 -19.52 -7.47
CA ASP A 264 6.62 -20.32 -8.03
C ASP A 264 6.48 -20.19 -9.55
N VAL A 265 6.99 -19.12 -10.17
CA VAL A 265 7.10 -19.00 -11.64
C VAL A 265 8.10 -20.02 -12.20
N ALA A 266 9.20 -20.26 -11.49
CA ALA A 266 10.20 -21.25 -11.90
C ALA A 266 9.73 -22.67 -11.61
N ARG A 267 9.14 -22.90 -10.44
CA ARG A 267 8.57 -24.18 -10.00
C ARG A 267 7.51 -23.92 -8.92
N TYR A 268 6.30 -24.39 -9.17
CA TYR A 268 5.25 -24.34 -8.15
C TYR A 268 5.71 -25.09 -6.89
N ARG A 269 5.50 -24.47 -5.73
CA ARG A 269 5.84 -25.01 -4.42
C ARG A 269 4.60 -25.09 -3.56
N ASP A 270 4.50 -26.18 -2.78
CA ASP A 270 3.39 -26.40 -1.85
C ASP A 270 3.96 -26.89 -0.50
N ARG A 271 3.09 -27.34 0.37
CA ARG A 271 3.41 -27.79 1.74
C ARG A 271 4.44 -28.92 1.78
N GLU A 272 4.48 -29.77 0.77
CA GLU A 272 5.45 -30.84 0.62
C GLU A 272 6.89 -30.32 0.52
N ASP A 273 7.08 -29.15 -0.05
CA ASP A 273 8.40 -28.49 -0.13
C ASP A 273 8.92 -28.07 1.27
N ARG A 274 8.02 -27.90 2.23
CA ARG A 274 8.37 -27.58 3.61
C ARG A 274 8.41 -28.79 4.53
N TYR A 275 7.50 -29.71 4.31
CA TYR A 275 7.26 -30.87 5.18
C TYR A 275 7.48 -32.15 4.38
N ALA A 276 8.74 -32.61 4.32
CA ALA A 276 9.13 -33.78 3.51
C ALA A 276 8.40 -35.08 3.88
N ALA A 277 7.85 -35.18 5.09
CA ALA A 277 7.09 -36.33 5.56
C ALA A 277 5.55 -36.13 5.45
N LEU A 278 5.09 -35.09 4.71
CA LEU A 278 3.67 -34.87 4.50
C LEU A 278 3.09 -36.02 3.66
N ALA A 279 2.05 -36.68 4.17
CA ALA A 279 1.28 -37.63 3.38
C ALA A 279 0.38 -36.86 2.41
N VAL A 280 0.42 -37.19 1.15
CA VAL A 280 -0.46 -36.66 0.10
C VAL A 280 -1.46 -37.74 -0.27
N ASP A 281 -2.75 -37.47 -0.03
CA ASP A 281 -3.81 -38.38 -0.46
C ASP A 281 -4.06 -38.19 -1.96
N ASP A 282 -3.90 -39.26 -2.71
CA ASP A 282 -4.17 -39.30 -4.15
C ASP A 282 -5.67 -39.47 -4.38
N MET A 283 -6.36 -38.40 -4.74
CA MET A 283 -7.80 -38.44 -5.02
C MET A 283 -8.06 -39.15 -6.35
N PRO A 284 -8.96 -40.16 -6.39
CA PRO A 284 -9.14 -41.01 -7.58
C PRO A 284 -9.57 -40.30 -8.85
N PHE A 285 -10.11 -39.08 -8.75
CA PHE A 285 -10.52 -38.29 -9.92
C PHE A 285 -9.36 -37.54 -10.57
N VAL A 286 -8.18 -37.54 -9.96
CA VAL A 286 -6.97 -36.87 -10.49
C VAL A 286 -6.01 -37.88 -11.14
N ARG A 287 -6.49 -39.10 -11.39
CA ARG A 287 -5.67 -40.20 -11.90
C ARG A 287 -4.95 -39.97 -13.23
N GLY A 288 -5.27 -38.93 -13.98
CA GLY A 288 -4.57 -38.59 -15.21
C GLY A 288 -3.26 -37.84 -14.99
N VAL A 289 -2.98 -37.35 -13.80
CA VAL A 289 -1.86 -36.41 -13.53
C VAL A 289 -0.86 -37.05 -12.56
N ARG A 290 -0.32 -38.21 -12.90
CA ARG A 290 0.91 -38.72 -12.27
C ARG A 290 2.11 -38.05 -12.91
N SER A 291 2.41 -36.87 -12.50
CA SER A 291 3.65 -36.20 -12.85
C SER A 291 4.39 -35.88 -11.56
N SER A 292 5.66 -36.20 -11.51
CA SER A 292 6.59 -35.66 -10.51
C SER A 292 6.80 -34.15 -10.63
N ASP A 293 6.18 -33.54 -11.64
CA ASP A 293 6.16 -32.11 -11.86
C ASP A 293 4.91 -31.50 -11.21
N PRO A 294 5.04 -30.78 -10.08
CA PRO A 294 3.93 -30.08 -9.43
C PRO A 294 3.21 -29.09 -10.36
N GLN A 295 3.92 -28.58 -11.38
CA GLN A 295 3.33 -27.70 -12.40
C GLN A 295 2.39 -28.46 -13.33
N ALA A 296 2.70 -29.70 -13.67
CA ALA A 296 1.81 -30.53 -14.50
C ALA A 296 0.53 -30.93 -13.74
N ALA A 297 0.65 -31.16 -12.42
CA ALA A 297 -0.52 -31.41 -11.57
C ALA A 297 -1.48 -30.21 -11.49
N VAL A 298 -0.96 -29.01 -11.72
CA VAL A 298 -1.67 -27.75 -11.64
C VAL A 298 -2.00 -27.17 -13.01
N ALA A 299 -1.38 -27.70 -14.10
CA ALA A 299 -1.64 -27.26 -15.47
C ALA A 299 -3.11 -27.45 -15.86
N PRO A 300 -3.72 -26.52 -16.59
CA PRO A 300 -5.06 -26.70 -17.14
C PRO A 300 -5.00 -27.92 -18.07
N THR A 301 -5.69 -28.99 -17.70
CA THR A 301 -5.95 -30.08 -18.62
C THR A 301 -7.28 -29.78 -19.29
N ASP A 302 -7.47 -30.23 -20.53
CA ASP A 302 -8.75 -30.17 -21.25
C ASP A 302 -9.82 -31.09 -20.60
N SER A 303 -9.48 -31.74 -19.51
CA SER A 303 -10.36 -32.61 -18.76
C SER A 303 -11.28 -31.84 -17.81
N HIS A 304 -12.40 -32.44 -17.43
CA HIS A 304 -13.33 -31.89 -16.43
C HIS A 304 -12.78 -31.85 -15.00
N GLU A 305 -11.64 -32.46 -14.74
CA GLU A 305 -11.00 -32.54 -13.43
C GLU A 305 -10.69 -31.19 -12.78
N PRO A 306 -10.26 -30.14 -13.50
CA PRO A 306 -10.08 -28.81 -12.92
C PRO A 306 -11.33 -28.22 -12.28
N LEU A 307 -12.52 -28.68 -12.69
CA LEU A 307 -13.79 -28.20 -12.13
C LEU A 307 -14.06 -28.73 -10.71
N PHE A 308 -13.41 -29.80 -10.30
CA PHE A 308 -13.48 -30.32 -8.92
C PHE A 308 -12.61 -29.54 -7.92
N LEU A 309 -11.63 -28.79 -8.42
CA LEU A 309 -10.87 -27.87 -7.59
C LEU A 309 -11.70 -26.59 -7.42
N THR A 310 -12.46 -26.49 -6.35
CA THR A 310 -13.41 -25.40 -6.10
C THR A 310 -12.82 -24.00 -6.33
N ALA A 311 -11.59 -23.77 -5.88
CA ALA A 311 -10.89 -22.50 -6.09
C ALA A 311 -10.62 -22.21 -7.57
N ARG A 312 -10.35 -23.24 -8.39
CA ARG A 312 -10.16 -23.09 -9.85
C ARG A 312 -11.48 -22.93 -10.58
N ALA A 313 -12.52 -23.66 -10.16
CA ALA A 313 -13.85 -23.56 -10.76
C ALA A 313 -14.41 -22.15 -10.67
N VAL A 314 -14.14 -21.43 -9.55
CA VAL A 314 -14.52 -20.03 -9.37
C VAL A 314 -13.46 -19.05 -9.87
N ASN A 315 -12.48 -19.54 -10.65
CA ASN A 315 -11.44 -18.72 -11.26
C ASN A 315 -10.58 -17.92 -10.26
N ASN A 316 -10.36 -18.49 -9.07
CA ASN A 316 -9.51 -17.86 -8.04
C ASN A 316 -8.07 -17.73 -8.54
N PRO A 317 -7.53 -16.52 -8.68
CA PRO A 317 -6.17 -16.31 -9.17
C PRO A 317 -5.10 -16.93 -8.26
N MET A 318 -5.39 -17.15 -6.98
CA MET A 318 -4.48 -17.79 -6.03
C MET A 318 -4.30 -19.30 -6.26
N ALA A 319 -5.24 -19.95 -6.95
CA ALA A 319 -5.22 -21.38 -7.26
C ALA A 319 -4.63 -21.70 -8.65
N ARG A 320 -4.01 -20.72 -9.32
CA ARG A 320 -3.44 -20.89 -10.66
C ARG A 320 -1.93 -20.83 -10.64
N PRO A 321 -1.24 -21.53 -11.57
CA PRO A 321 0.18 -21.34 -11.78
C PRO A 321 0.53 -19.88 -12.01
N ARG A 322 1.62 -19.43 -11.43
CA ARG A 322 2.09 -18.05 -11.59
C ARG A 322 2.75 -17.88 -12.96
N ARG A 323 2.32 -16.89 -13.72
CA ARG A 323 2.95 -16.49 -14.98
C ARG A 323 3.92 -15.34 -14.78
N SER A 324 3.81 -14.64 -13.67
CA SER A 324 4.66 -13.52 -13.29
C SER A 324 4.79 -13.48 -11.77
N ALA A 325 5.88 -12.96 -11.29
CA ALA A 325 6.10 -12.62 -9.89
C ALA A 325 5.26 -11.41 -9.44
N VAL A 326 4.61 -10.72 -10.39
CA VAL A 326 3.84 -9.49 -10.13
C VAL A 326 2.35 -9.76 -10.26
N GLU A 327 1.61 -9.44 -9.22
CA GLU A 327 0.15 -9.45 -9.23
C GLU A 327 -0.39 -8.08 -9.63
N ASN A 328 -1.34 -8.05 -10.57
CA ASN A 328 -2.08 -6.87 -10.97
C ASN A 328 -3.35 -6.76 -10.12
N ILE A 329 -3.44 -5.72 -9.30
CA ILE A 329 -4.48 -5.54 -8.27
C ILE A 329 -5.16 -4.18 -8.44
N ASN A 330 -6.41 -4.09 -8.01
CA ASN A 330 -7.11 -2.83 -7.80
C ASN A 330 -7.49 -2.65 -6.33
N ALA A 331 -7.59 -1.39 -5.92
CA ALA A 331 -8.11 -1.03 -4.61
C ALA A 331 -8.82 0.33 -4.65
N ALA A 332 -9.80 0.52 -3.77
CA ALA A 332 -10.54 1.76 -3.57
C ALA A 332 -10.67 2.07 -2.07
N GLY A 333 -9.57 1.86 -1.33
CA GLY A 333 -9.43 2.01 0.11
C GLY A 333 -8.95 0.74 0.79
N VAL A 334 -8.65 0.85 2.07
CA VAL A 334 -8.21 -0.28 2.90
C VAL A 334 -9.30 -1.36 2.95
N GLY A 335 -8.92 -2.62 2.76
CA GLY A 335 -9.83 -3.76 2.77
C GLY A 335 -10.54 -4.04 1.44
N THR A 336 -10.27 -3.28 0.37
CA THR A 336 -10.94 -3.42 -0.94
C THR A 336 -10.05 -4.04 -2.01
N ILE A 337 -8.91 -4.62 -1.64
CA ILE A 337 -8.01 -5.27 -2.62
C ILE A 337 -8.77 -6.32 -3.43
N THR A 338 -8.65 -6.20 -4.76
CA THR A 338 -9.20 -7.14 -5.71
C THR A 338 -8.14 -7.49 -6.75
N SER A 339 -7.76 -8.75 -6.82
CA SER A 339 -6.89 -9.25 -7.88
C SER A 339 -7.62 -9.19 -9.22
N GLN A 340 -6.94 -8.73 -10.26
CA GLN A 340 -7.53 -8.76 -11.60
C GLN A 340 -7.62 -10.20 -12.14
N PRO A 341 -8.50 -10.49 -13.09
CA PRO A 341 -8.61 -11.80 -13.73
C PRO A 341 -7.27 -12.27 -14.34
N ALA A 342 -7.13 -13.57 -14.55
CA ALA A 342 -5.88 -14.17 -14.98
C ALA A 342 -5.37 -13.67 -16.35
N ASP A 343 -6.27 -13.32 -17.24
CA ASP A 343 -5.99 -12.74 -18.55
C ASP A 343 -5.52 -11.28 -18.49
N ALA A 344 -5.81 -10.60 -17.39
CA ALA A 344 -5.34 -9.24 -17.10
C ALA A 344 -4.07 -9.18 -16.24
N GLN A 345 -3.49 -10.31 -15.88
CA GLN A 345 -2.21 -10.41 -15.16
C GLN A 345 -1.03 -10.25 -16.15
N LEU A 346 -0.88 -9.05 -16.74
CA LEU A 346 0.05 -8.78 -17.85
C LEU A 346 1.32 -8.06 -17.42
N ILE A 347 1.55 -7.85 -16.12
CA ILE A 347 2.73 -7.16 -15.60
C ILE A 347 3.86 -8.17 -15.52
N ARG A 348 4.96 -7.90 -16.22
CA ARG A 348 6.19 -8.68 -16.12
C ARG A 348 7.05 -8.12 -14.99
N GLY A 349 7.75 -8.97 -14.27
CA GLY A 349 8.67 -8.50 -13.24
C GLY A 349 9.59 -9.61 -12.75
N ASP A 350 10.78 -9.21 -12.33
CA ASP A 350 11.78 -10.06 -11.71
C ASP A 350 12.49 -9.29 -10.60
N GLY A 351 12.94 -10.00 -9.57
CA GLY A 351 13.69 -9.47 -8.44
C GLY A 351 14.99 -10.23 -8.24
N ARG A 352 16.03 -9.51 -7.86
CA ARG A 352 17.33 -10.07 -7.49
C ARG A 352 17.75 -9.52 -6.14
N TRP A 353 18.05 -10.44 -5.26
CA TRP A 353 18.68 -10.10 -3.99
C TRP A 353 20.18 -10.37 -4.09
N ALA A 354 20.97 -9.39 -3.74
CA ALA A 354 22.41 -9.49 -3.65
C ALA A 354 22.94 -8.43 -2.68
N ASP A 355 23.98 -8.77 -1.94
CA ASP A 355 24.72 -7.86 -1.07
C ASP A 355 23.82 -7.09 -0.07
N GLY A 356 22.83 -7.79 0.52
CA GLY A 356 21.91 -7.20 1.48
C GLY A 356 20.91 -6.23 0.85
N LYS A 357 20.56 -6.39 -0.42
CA LYS A 357 19.64 -5.52 -1.16
C LYS A 357 18.77 -6.29 -2.12
N TRP A 358 17.52 -5.87 -2.22
CA TRP A 358 16.65 -6.24 -3.32
C TRP A 358 16.74 -5.22 -4.46
N ARG A 359 16.71 -5.73 -5.69
CA ARG A 359 16.48 -4.97 -6.91
C ARG A 359 15.34 -5.64 -7.66
N VAL A 360 14.26 -4.93 -7.85
CA VAL A 360 13.03 -5.48 -8.45
C VAL A 360 12.61 -4.59 -9.62
N VAL A 361 12.40 -5.20 -10.77
CA VAL A 361 11.86 -4.52 -11.97
C VAL A 361 10.44 -4.99 -12.21
N MET A 362 9.54 -4.05 -12.51
CA MET A 362 8.17 -4.30 -12.95
C MET A 362 7.91 -3.53 -14.24
N VAL A 363 7.43 -4.20 -15.28
CA VAL A 363 7.21 -3.63 -16.62
C VAL A 363 5.83 -4.00 -17.14
N ARG A 364 5.15 -3.03 -17.74
CA ARG A 364 3.86 -3.21 -18.41
C ARG A 364 3.70 -2.22 -19.57
N SER A 365 2.80 -2.52 -20.49
CA SER A 365 2.39 -1.57 -21.52
C SER A 365 1.86 -0.27 -20.90
N LEU A 366 2.21 0.88 -21.48
CA LEU A 366 1.68 2.19 -21.08
C LEU A 366 0.15 2.21 -21.17
N LYS A 367 -0.40 1.63 -22.26
CA LYS A 367 -1.84 1.45 -22.51
C LYS A 367 -2.16 -0.02 -22.66
N THR A 368 -3.18 -0.49 -21.96
CA THR A 368 -3.61 -1.91 -22.01
C THR A 368 -5.00 -2.09 -22.58
N GLY A 369 -5.78 -1.01 -22.74
CA GLY A 369 -7.20 -1.10 -23.08
C GLY A 369 -8.11 -1.62 -21.95
N ASN A 370 -7.54 -2.08 -20.85
CA ASN A 370 -8.30 -2.51 -19.68
C ASN A 370 -8.61 -1.30 -18.77
N PRO A 371 -9.88 -0.97 -18.51
CA PRO A 371 -10.25 0.18 -17.69
C PRO A 371 -9.85 0.03 -16.22
N ARG A 372 -9.48 -1.15 -15.78
CA ARG A 372 -8.95 -1.42 -14.43
C ARG A 372 -7.44 -1.17 -14.31
N ASP A 373 -6.76 -0.89 -15.41
CA ASP A 373 -5.34 -0.53 -15.40
C ASP A 373 -5.16 0.98 -15.47
N ALA A 374 -4.14 1.49 -14.80
CA ALA A 374 -3.72 2.87 -14.97
C ALA A 374 -3.22 3.08 -16.41
N GLN A 375 -3.86 3.93 -17.17
CA GLN A 375 -3.47 4.28 -18.54
C GLN A 375 -2.51 5.47 -18.49
N LEU A 376 -1.35 5.32 -19.11
CA LEU A 376 -0.27 6.30 -19.09
C LEU A 376 0.15 6.69 -20.51
N GLU A 377 0.62 7.91 -20.70
CA GLU A 377 1.07 8.42 -22.00
C GLU A 377 2.39 9.19 -21.89
N PRO A 378 3.26 9.11 -22.90
CA PRO A 378 4.43 10.01 -22.99
C PRO A 378 4.00 11.48 -22.99
N GLY A 379 4.72 12.32 -22.25
CA GLY A 379 4.39 13.73 -22.05
C GLY A 379 3.35 14.00 -20.96
N GLN A 380 2.77 12.95 -20.38
CA GLN A 380 1.77 13.08 -19.32
C GLN A 380 2.42 13.21 -17.94
N GLU A 381 1.75 13.95 -17.09
CA GLU A 381 1.98 13.92 -15.63
C GLU A 381 0.97 13.01 -14.95
N SER A 382 1.44 12.23 -13.97
CA SER A 382 0.62 11.37 -13.13
C SER A 382 1.17 11.37 -11.70
N ALA A 383 0.71 10.46 -10.87
CA ALA A 383 1.26 10.21 -9.55
C ALA A 383 1.63 8.73 -9.40
N VAL A 384 2.55 8.46 -8.48
CA VAL A 384 2.96 7.11 -8.13
C VAL A 384 3.26 7.03 -6.64
N ALA A 385 2.93 5.91 -6.00
CA ALA A 385 3.37 5.60 -4.64
C ALA A 385 3.99 4.21 -4.60
N PHE A 386 4.87 3.99 -3.62
CA PHE A 386 5.63 2.75 -3.47
C PHE A 386 5.37 2.13 -2.12
N ALA A 387 5.49 0.80 -2.06
CA ALA A 387 5.46 0.08 -0.81
C ALA A 387 6.48 -1.06 -0.81
N VAL A 388 7.01 -1.38 0.38
CA VAL A 388 7.94 -2.48 0.61
C VAL A 388 7.49 -3.26 1.84
N TRP A 389 7.57 -4.58 1.76
CA TRP A 389 7.36 -5.52 2.86
C TRP A 389 8.66 -6.25 3.14
N ASP A 390 9.03 -6.35 4.40
CA ASP A 390 10.19 -7.07 4.92
C ASP A 390 9.69 -8.34 5.64
N GLY A 391 9.98 -9.50 5.05
CA GLY A 391 9.55 -10.81 5.55
C GLY A 391 10.13 -11.11 6.93
N ALA A 392 11.38 -10.72 7.19
CA ALA A 392 12.04 -10.90 8.48
C ALA A 392 11.34 -10.10 9.61
N GLN A 393 10.70 -8.99 9.27
CA GLN A 393 9.87 -8.21 10.19
C GLN A 393 8.41 -8.69 10.25
N ARG A 394 8.09 -9.81 9.60
CA ARG A 394 6.74 -10.40 9.50
C ARG A 394 5.73 -9.48 8.81
N ASP A 395 6.20 -8.70 7.85
CA ASP A 395 5.36 -7.80 7.09
C ASP A 395 4.34 -8.54 6.25
N ARG A 396 3.10 -8.09 6.31
CA ARG A 396 1.98 -8.63 5.54
C ARG A 396 0.82 -7.63 5.46
N ASN A 397 0.02 -7.70 4.43
CA ASN A 397 -1.20 -6.88 4.28
C ASN A 397 -0.92 -5.36 4.46
N GLY A 398 -1.47 -4.76 5.51
CA GLY A 398 -1.25 -3.36 5.89
C GLY A 398 0.06 -3.10 6.62
N GLN A 399 0.74 -4.14 7.11
CA GLN A 399 2.05 -4.02 7.77
C GLN A 399 3.13 -3.92 6.69
N LYS A 400 3.50 -2.71 6.33
CA LYS A 400 4.43 -2.37 5.25
C LYS A 400 5.01 -0.98 5.43
N ALA A 401 6.11 -0.70 4.79
CA ALA A 401 6.61 0.66 4.61
C ALA A 401 6.04 1.24 3.30
N VAL A 402 5.53 2.48 3.33
CA VAL A 402 4.88 3.13 2.17
C VAL A 402 5.44 4.53 1.94
N SER A 403 5.48 4.96 0.67
CA SER A 403 5.70 6.37 0.34
C SER A 403 4.39 7.14 0.35
N VAL A 404 4.46 8.46 0.47
CA VAL A 404 3.37 9.33 0.01
C VAL A 404 3.36 9.38 -1.52
N TRP A 405 2.33 9.97 -2.11
CA TRP A 405 2.28 10.21 -3.55
C TRP A 405 3.50 11.00 -4.02
N GLN A 406 4.15 10.51 -5.06
CA GLN A 406 5.21 11.18 -5.81
C GLN A 406 4.62 11.68 -7.13
N ARG A 407 5.03 12.85 -7.58
CA ARG A 407 4.74 13.34 -8.93
C ARG A 407 5.49 12.47 -9.94
N LEU A 408 4.80 11.94 -10.94
CA LEU A 408 5.37 11.11 -12.00
C LEU A 408 5.37 11.89 -13.32
N LEU A 409 6.54 12.19 -13.84
CA LEU A 409 6.73 12.96 -15.08
C LEU A 409 7.20 12.02 -16.18
N ILE A 410 6.33 11.71 -17.13
CA ILE A 410 6.66 10.82 -18.25
C ILE A 410 7.22 11.70 -19.39
N GLU A 411 8.48 11.51 -19.77
CA GLU A 411 9.09 12.27 -20.84
C GLU A 411 8.30 12.14 -22.13
N ALA A 412 8.18 13.26 -22.89
CA ALA A 412 7.48 13.25 -24.16
C ALA A 412 8.21 12.37 -25.20
N GLY A 413 7.47 11.79 -26.13
CA GLY A 413 8.02 11.22 -27.34
C GLY A 413 8.57 12.36 -28.24
N LYS A 414 9.77 12.18 -28.78
CA LYS A 414 10.18 12.94 -29.96
C LYS A 414 9.57 12.28 -31.19
#